data_4301ff657324b0dec27f73b39b64dec1
#
_entry.id   4301ff657324b0dec27f73b39b64dec1
#
_cell.length_a   1.000
_cell.length_b   1.000
_cell.length_c   1.000
_cell.angle_alpha   90.00
_cell.angle_beta   90.00
_cell.angle_gamma   90.00
#
_symmetry.space_group_name_H-M   'P 1'
#
loop_
_entity.id
_entity.type
_entity.pdbx_description
1 polymer ?
#
loop_
_entity_poly.entity_id
_entity_poly.type
_entity_poly.pdbx_seq_one_letter_code
_entity_poly.pdbx_strand_id
1 'polypeptide(L)'
;MEGSLELLDLCSAMQEIFVEMKAIIQELQVALRKGDDAASQAKIQSYIRLVKKAKNHVKKTVKKAPADCSLVMLLAKAREISMSLLESTLRLLSKQIEMPKQSLVSKAFHKKKAIACKEEQLSELECSIASLESGAGHLFRKLVQSRVSLLNILSS
;
A
#
# COMPACT_ATOMS: atom_id res chain seq x y z
N MET A 1 16.56 -17.47 -13.82
CA MET A 1 15.53 -16.90 -14.69
C MET A 1 14.10 -16.98 -14.11
N GLU A 2 13.71 -18.05 -13.49
CA GLU A 2 12.37 -18.17 -12.85
C GLU A 2 12.09 -17.09 -11.80
N GLY A 3 13.01 -16.82 -10.90
CA GLY A 3 12.81 -15.79 -9.86
C GLY A 3 12.61 -14.36 -10.40
N SER A 4 13.05 -14.06 -11.62
CA SER A 4 12.84 -12.77 -12.26
C SER A 4 11.40 -12.60 -12.77
N LEU A 5 10.75 -13.67 -13.23
CA LEU A 5 9.34 -13.64 -13.64
C LEU A 5 8.42 -13.43 -12.43
N GLU A 6 8.69 -14.13 -11.35
CA GLU A 6 7.92 -14.00 -10.12
C GLU A 6 8.03 -12.59 -9.51
N LEU A 7 9.19 -11.94 -9.65
CA LEU A 7 9.37 -10.55 -9.27
C LEU A 7 8.60 -9.58 -10.16
N LEU A 8 8.59 -9.82 -11.47
CA LEU A 8 7.79 -9.02 -12.40
C LEU A 8 6.30 -9.13 -12.10
N ASP A 9 5.81 -10.35 -11.84
CA ASP A 9 4.43 -10.59 -11.45
C ASP A 9 4.10 -9.90 -10.12
N LEU A 10 5.01 -9.95 -9.15
CA LEU A 10 4.84 -9.23 -7.89
C LEU A 10 4.79 -7.71 -8.10
N CYS A 11 5.71 -7.15 -8.88
CA CYS A 11 5.75 -5.71 -9.15
C CYS A 11 4.45 -5.25 -9.84
N SER A 12 3.96 -6.01 -10.83
CA SER A 12 2.71 -5.72 -11.53
C SER A 12 1.52 -5.76 -10.56
N ALA A 13 1.39 -6.84 -9.79
CA ALA A 13 0.31 -6.98 -8.81
C ALA A 13 0.34 -5.88 -7.73
N MET A 14 1.53 -5.47 -7.29
CA MET A 14 1.68 -4.39 -6.31
C MET A 14 1.32 -3.03 -6.90
N GLN A 15 1.66 -2.76 -8.16
CA GLN A 15 1.24 -1.53 -8.83
C GLN A 15 -0.28 -1.40 -8.90
N GLU A 16 -0.98 -2.46 -9.31
CA GLU A 16 -2.45 -2.49 -9.31
C GLU A 16 -3.04 -2.22 -7.92
N ILE A 17 -2.50 -2.87 -6.90
CA ILE A 17 -2.94 -2.70 -5.51
C ILE A 17 -2.70 -1.26 -5.03
N PHE A 18 -1.58 -0.63 -5.36
CA PHE A 18 -1.30 0.75 -4.98
C PHE A 18 -2.23 1.75 -5.66
N VAL A 19 -2.59 1.53 -6.93
CA VAL A 19 -3.59 2.34 -7.64
C VAL A 19 -4.95 2.24 -6.95
N GLU A 20 -5.40 1.02 -6.62
CA GLU A 20 -6.66 0.79 -5.91
C GLU A 20 -6.63 1.44 -4.50
N MET A 21 -5.52 1.33 -3.77
CA MET A 21 -5.34 1.96 -2.46
C MET A 21 -5.49 3.47 -2.52
N LYS A 22 -4.87 4.14 -3.50
CA LYS A 22 -5.00 5.59 -3.69
C LYS A 22 -6.45 5.99 -3.96
N ALA A 23 -7.13 5.27 -4.83
CA ALA A 23 -8.53 5.51 -5.13
C ALA A 23 -9.42 5.41 -3.87
N ILE A 24 -9.22 4.37 -3.05
CA ILE A 24 -9.95 4.19 -1.79
C ILE A 24 -9.66 5.33 -0.80
N ILE A 25 -8.41 5.80 -0.71
CA ILE A 25 -8.05 6.91 0.18
C ILE A 25 -8.76 8.19 -0.26
N GLN A 26 -8.79 8.50 -1.55
CA GLN A 26 -9.49 9.66 -2.10
C GLN A 26 -10.99 9.59 -1.82
N GLU A 27 -11.61 8.42 -2.03
CA GLU A 27 -13.03 8.21 -1.71
C GLU A 27 -13.30 8.32 -0.19
N LEU A 28 -12.38 7.84 0.64
CA LEU A 28 -12.47 7.98 2.10
C LEU A 28 -12.39 9.45 2.52
N GLN A 29 -11.50 10.25 1.92
CA GLN A 29 -11.43 11.70 2.16
C GLN A 29 -12.75 12.38 1.82
N VAL A 30 -13.38 12.03 0.69
CA VAL A 30 -14.69 12.56 0.30
C VAL A 30 -15.78 12.16 1.30
N ALA A 31 -15.82 10.90 1.73
CA ALA A 31 -16.79 10.40 2.70
C ALA A 31 -16.65 11.12 4.05
N LEU A 32 -15.43 11.34 4.52
CA LEU A 32 -15.14 12.08 5.76
C LEU A 32 -15.59 13.54 5.69
N ARG A 33 -15.36 14.22 4.56
CA ARG A 33 -15.84 15.60 4.34
C ARG A 33 -17.37 15.70 4.38
N LYS A 34 -18.05 14.69 3.82
CA LYS A 34 -19.53 14.62 3.82
C LYS A 34 -20.09 14.20 5.19
N GLY A 35 -19.25 13.71 6.11
CA GLY A 35 -19.70 13.17 7.38
C GLY A 35 -20.47 11.85 7.24
N ASP A 36 -20.22 11.11 6.16
CA ASP A 36 -20.84 9.80 5.91
C ASP A 36 -20.03 8.70 6.58
N ASP A 37 -20.40 8.38 7.82
CA ASP A 37 -19.68 7.40 8.62
C ASP A 37 -19.81 5.98 8.05
N ALA A 38 -20.94 5.64 7.43
CA ALA A 38 -21.16 4.32 6.82
C ALA A 38 -20.26 4.12 5.58
N ALA A 39 -20.22 5.13 4.69
CA ALA A 39 -19.33 5.11 3.54
C ALA A 39 -17.85 5.08 3.97
N SER A 40 -17.46 5.86 4.98
CA SER A 40 -16.12 5.87 5.52
C SER A 40 -15.70 4.50 6.04
N GLN A 41 -16.58 3.83 6.79
CA GLN A 41 -16.31 2.50 7.32
C GLN A 41 -16.20 1.43 6.22
N ALA A 42 -17.04 1.51 5.20
CA ALA A 42 -16.96 0.62 4.03
C ALA A 42 -15.63 0.77 3.29
N LYS A 43 -15.14 2.01 3.11
CA LYS A 43 -13.84 2.26 2.46
C LYS A 43 -12.66 1.76 3.30
N ILE A 44 -12.69 1.92 4.60
CA ILE A 44 -11.68 1.36 5.52
C ILE A 44 -11.63 -0.16 5.40
N GLN A 45 -12.78 -0.84 5.36
CA GLN A 45 -12.82 -2.29 5.17
C GLN A 45 -12.25 -2.72 3.82
N SER A 46 -12.52 -1.96 2.75
CA SER A 46 -11.95 -2.20 1.43
C SER A 46 -10.42 -2.04 1.45
N TYR A 47 -9.91 -1.01 2.10
CA TYR A 47 -8.47 -0.81 2.29
C TYR A 47 -7.81 -1.97 3.03
N ILE A 48 -8.42 -2.45 4.12
CA ILE A 48 -7.92 -3.60 4.89
C ILE A 48 -7.84 -4.86 4.02
N ARG A 49 -8.83 -5.08 3.13
CA ARG A 49 -8.80 -6.22 2.18
C ARG A 49 -7.63 -6.11 1.20
N LEU A 50 -7.36 -4.91 0.67
CA LEU A 50 -6.22 -4.68 -0.21
C LEU A 50 -4.88 -4.92 0.48
N VAL A 51 -4.74 -4.47 1.73
CA VAL A 51 -3.54 -4.75 2.54
C VAL A 51 -3.33 -6.25 2.71
N LYS A 52 -4.39 -7.02 2.99
CA LYS A 52 -4.31 -8.49 3.08
C LYS A 52 -3.92 -9.11 1.74
N LYS A 53 -4.48 -8.61 0.63
CA LYS A 53 -4.12 -9.04 -0.73
C LYS A 53 -2.64 -8.81 -1.02
N ALA A 54 -2.12 -7.62 -0.73
CA ALA A 54 -0.70 -7.27 -0.86
C ALA A 54 0.21 -8.19 -0.05
N LYS A 55 -0.11 -8.39 1.23
CA LYS A 55 0.61 -9.31 2.12
C LYS A 55 0.70 -10.73 1.55
N ASN A 56 -0.39 -11.22 0.98
CA ASN A 56 -0.44 -12.55 0.39
C ASN A 56 0.43 -12.66 -0.88
N HIS A 57 0.43 -11.65 -1.74
CA HIS A 57 1.30 -11.62 -2.92
C HIS A 57 2.77 -11.65 -2.53
N VAL A 58 3.20 -10.79 -1.62
CA VAL A 58 4.59 -10.77 -1.12
C VAL A 58 4.96 -12.12 -0.50
N LYS A 59 4.09 -12.69 0.33
CA LYS A 59 4.32 -13.98 0.99
C LYS A 59 4.48 -15.14 0.00
N LYS A 60 3.68 -15.17 -1.07
CA LYS A 60 3.77 -16.19 -2.13
C LYS A 60 5.10 -16.08 -2.88
N THR A 61 5.50 -14.87 -3.26
CA THR A 61 6.75 -14.63 -3.98
C THR A 61 7.97 -15.01 -3.15
N VAL A 62 8.00 -14.65 -1.86
CA VAL A 62 9.11 -15.01 -0.96
C VAL A 62 9.23 -16.52 -0.77
N LYS A 63 8.11 -17.27 -0.77
CA LYS A 63 8.15 -18.75 -0.65
C LYS A 63 8.72 -19.45 -1.88
N LYS A 64 8.60 -18.83 -3.05
CA LYS A 64 9.06 -19.39 -4.33
C LYS A 64 10.49 -18.98 -4.68
N ALA A 65 11.03 -17.95 -4.02
CA ALA A 65 12.36 -17.45 -4.30
C ALA A 65 13.45 -18.44 -3.85
N PRO A 66 14.48 -18.72 -4.69
CA PRO A 66 15.57 -19.62 -4.33
C PRO A 66 16.39 -19.07 -3.17
N ALA A 67 16.80 -19.95 -2.24
CA ALA A 67 17.39 -19.59 -0.94
C ALA A 67 18.76 -18.88 -1.01
N ASP A 68 19.47 -18.92 -2.13
CA ASP A 68 20.87 -18.50 -2.25
C ASP A 68 21.10 -17.14 -2.93
N CYS A 69 20.09 -16.29 -3.03
CA CYS A 69 20.22 -15.05 -3.79
C CYS A 69 20.20 -13.82 -2.86
N SER A 70 21.18 -12.90 -3.04
CA SER A 70 21.17 -11.56 -2.43
C SER A 70 19.87 -10.78 -2.75
N LEU A 71 19.17 -11.17 -3.81
CA LEU A 71 17.86 -10.72 -4.20
C LEU A 71 16.79 -11.11 -3.15
N VAL A 72 16.89 -12.28 -2.51
CA VAL A 72 15.98 -12.72 -1.44
C VAL A 72 16.14 -11.84 -0.20
N MET A 73 17.35 -11.41 0.13
CA MET A 73 17.58 -10.47 1.24
C MET A 73 16.99 -9.08 0.96
N LEU A 74 17.10 -8.58 -0.28
CA LEU A 74 16.48 -7.32 -0.70
C LEU A 74 14.96 -7.41 -0.66
N LEU A 75 14.39 -8.54 -1.11
CA LEU A 75 12.95 -8.81 -1.03
C LEU A 75 12.47 -8.95 0.42
N ALA A 76 13.23 -9.60 1.28
CA ALA A 76 12.92 -9.70 2.70
C ALA A 76 12.91 -8.32 3.37
N LYS A 77 13.88 -7.45 3.07
CA LYS A 77 13.92 -6.07 3.54
C LYS A 77 12.78 -5.22 2.98
N ALA A 78 12.52 -5.30 1.69
CA ALA A 78 11.39 -4.61 1.05
C ALA A 78 10.05 -5.06 1.65
N ARG A 79 9.90 -6.36 1.92
CA ARG A 79 8.76 -6.92 2.65
C ARG A 79 8.62 -6.32 4.05
N GLU A 80 9.70 -6.26 4.82
CA GLU A 80 9.69 -5.74 6.19
C GLU A 80 9.25 -4.28 6.22
N ILE A 81 9.81 -3.45 5.33
CA ILE A 81 9.45 -2.03 5.18
C ILE A 81 7.99 -1.88 4.74
N SER A 82 7.54 -2.63 3.74
CA SER A 82 6.16 -2.58 3.26
C SER A 82 5.17 -3.04 4.32
N MET A 83 5.50 -4.08 5.08
CA MET A 83 4.66 -4.59 6.16
C MET A 83 4.58 -3.59 7.32
N SER A 84 5.70 -2.99 7.71
CA SER A 84 5.74 -1.95 8.75
C SER A 84 4.93 -0.73 8.36
N LEU A 85 5.05 -0.28 7.11
CA LEU A 85 4.28 0.85 6.58
C LEU A 85 2.77 0.54 6.58
N LEU A 86 2.38 -0.62 6.08
CA LEU A 86 0.99 -1.06 6.04
C LEU A 86 0.38 -1.24 7.44
N GLU A 87 1.15 -1.72 8.41
CA GLU A 87 0.70 -1.83 9.80
C GLU A 87 0.58 -0.45 10.47
N SER A 88 1.50 0.46 10.18
CA SER A 88 1.42 1.83 10.68
C SER A 88 0.17 2.54 10.15
N THR A 89 -0.15 2.37 8.88
CA THR A 89 -1.36 2.95 8.27
C THR A 89 -2.64 2.33 8.84
N LEU A 90 -2.65 1.02 9.07
CA LEU A 90 -3.77 0.35 9.72
C LEU A 90 -3.97 0.83 11.17
N ARG A 91 -2.90 1.05 11.92
CA ARG A 91 -2.97 1.63 13.27
C ARG A 91 -3.50 3.05 13.27
N LEU A 92 -3.07 3.88 12.32
CA LEU A 92 -3.58 5.24 12.16
C LEU A 92 -5.08 5.24 11.85
N LEU A 93 -5.52 4.40 10.92
CA LEU A 93 -6.93 4.25 10.57
C LEU A 93 -7.76 3.66 11.72
N SER A 94 -7.24 2.69 12.46
CA SER A 94 -7.93 2.07 13.60
C SER A 94 -8.07 3.00 14.80
N LYS A 95 -7.03 3.77 15.15
CA LYS A 95 -7.10 4.77 16.22
C LYS A 95 -8.12 5.89 15.97
N GLN A 96 -8.45 6.13 14.72
CA GLN A 96 -9.40 7.17 14.34
C GLN A 96 -10.87 6.73 14.45
N ILE A 97 -11.13 5.42 14.49
CA ILE A 97 -12.48 4.85 14.66
C ILE A 97 -12.91 4.85 16.14
N GLU A 98 -11.96 4.80 17.09
CA GLU A 98 -12.21 4.82 18.54
C GLU A 98 -12.19 6.25 19.08
N MET A 99 -13.17 7.08 18.72
CA MET A 99 -13.36 8.38 19.35
C MET A 99 -14.27 8.28 20.57
N PRO A 100 -13.85 8.81 21.76
CA PRO A 100 -14.68 8.78 22.97
C PRO A 100 -15.94 9.66 22.81
N LYS A 101 -17.06 9.17 23.32
CA LYS A 101 -18.34 9.88 23.38
C LYS A 101 -18.21 11.09 24.34
N GLN A 102 -18.07 12.28 23.81
CA GLN A 102 -18.12 13.52 24.60
C GLN A 102 -19.16 14.52 24.07
N SER A 103 -19.64 15.41 24.97
CA SER A 103 -20.82 16.26 24.89
C SER A 103 -21.00 17.10 23.62
N LEU A 104 -22.28 17.42 23.30
CA LEU A 104 -22.79 17.91 22.02
C LEU A 104 -22.25 19.27 21.50
N VAL A 105 -21.80 20.16 22.37
CA VAL A 105 -21.36 21.52 21.96
C VAL A 105 -19.86 21.57 21.66
N SER A 106 -19.04 20.79 22.36
CA SER A 106 -17.63 20.58 22.04
C SER A 106 -17.41 19.74 20.79
N LYS A 107 -18.41 18.92 20.42
CA LYS A 107 -18.32 17.97 19.31
C LYS A 107 -18.13 18.63 17.94
N ALA A 108 -18.76 19.77 17.67
CA ALA A 108 -18.66 20.41 16.34
C ALA A 108 -17.28 20.99 16.06
N PHE A 109 -16.65 21.62 17.06
CA PHE A 109 -15.29 22.21 16.92
C PHE A 109 -14.19 21.13 16.93
N HIS A 110 -14.29 20.14 17.83
CA HIS A 110 -13.37 19.00 17.88
C HIS A 110 -13.55 18.09 16.66
N LYS A 111 -14.77 17.94 16.12
CA LYS A 111 -15.04 17.15 14.91
C LYS A 111 -14.39 17.77 13.67
N LYS A 112 -14.45 19.10 13.48
CA LYS A 112 -13.78 19.78 12.37
C LYS A 112 -12.24 19.67 12.45
N LYS A 113 -11.67 19.87 13.64
CA LYS A 113 -10.22 19.75 13.85
C LYS A 113 -9.73 18.30 13.68
N ALA A 114 -10.50 17.32 14.17
CA ALA A 114 -10.20 15.91 14.00
C ALA A 114 -10.29 15.47 12.53
N ILE A 115 -11.28 15.99 11.77
CA ILE A 115 -11.42 15.71 10.33
C ILE A 115 -10.22 16.31 9.56
N ALA A 116 -9.81 17.55 9.83
CA ALA A 116 -8.65 18.18 9.19
C ALA A 116 -7.37 17.39 9.45
N CYS A 117 -7.14 16.94 10.68
CA CYS A 117 -5.99 16.10 11.02
C CYS A 117 -6.03 14.73 10.30
N LYS A 118 -7.20 14.15 10.15
CA LYS A 118 -7.39 12.89 9.38
C LYS A 118 -7.12 13.08 7.90
N GLU A 119 -7.56 14.20 7.31
CA GLU A 119 -7.29 14.52 5.91
C GLU A 119 -5.80 14.69 5.64
N GLU A 120 -5.07 15.37 6.53
CA GLU A 120 -3.62 15.52 6.43
C GLU A 120 -2.91 14.18 6.48
N GLN A 121 -3.24 13.32 7.44
CA GLN A 121 -2.68 11.97 7.56
C GLN A 121 -3.00 11.09 6.35
N LEU A 122 -4.21 11.18 5.79
CA LEU A 122 -4.58 10.45 4.58
C LEU A 122 -3.85 10.98 3.34
N SER A 123 -3.61 12.28 3.25
CA SER A 123 -2.80 12.89 2.19
C SER A 123 -1.34 12.41 2.26
N GLU A 124 -0.73 12.36 3.44
CA GLU A 124 0.61 11.80 3.64
C GLU A 124 0.68 10.33 3.26
N LEU A 125 -0.35 9.56 3.62
CA LEU A 125 -0.46 8.16 3.24
C LEU A 125 -0.57 8.00 1.72
N GLU A 126 -1.38 8.81 1.05
CA GLU A 126 -1.52 8.81 -0.41
C GLU A 126 -0.17 9.11 -1.09
N CYS A 127 0.58 10.11 -0.61
CA CYS A 127 1.92 10.42 -1.11
C CYS A 127 2.89 9.24 -0.91
N SER A 128 2.84 8.57 0.22
CA SER A 128 3.68 7.41 0.52
C SER A 128 3.37 6.24 -0.42
N ILE A 129 2.08 5.98 -0.67
CA ILE A 129 1.64 4.93 -1.60
C ILE A 129 2.04 5.28 -3.05
N ALA A 130 1.93 6.54 -3.46
CA ALA A 130 2.37 7.00 -4.78
C ALA A 130 3.89 6.80 -4.97
N SER A 131 4.69 7.02 -3.93
CA SER A 131 6.13 6.77 -3.95
C SER A 131 6.45 5.28 -4.08
N LEU A 132 5.72 4.41 -3.39
CA LEU A 132 5.86 2.95 -3.50
C LEU A 132 5.45 2.43 -4.88
N GLU A 133 4.37 2.95 -5.45
CA GLU A 133 3.92 2.64 -6.80
C GLU A 133 4.99 3.00 -7.84
N SER A 134 5.56 4.20 -7.73
CA SER A 134 6.64 4.67 -8.59
C SER A 134 7.88 3.78 -8.47
N GLY A 135 8.25 3.40 -7.25
CA GLY A 135 9.35 2.47 -6.98
C GLY A 135 9.14 1.09 -7.58
N ALA A 136 7.93 0.53 -7.43
CA ALA A 136 7.56 -0.74 -8.04
C ALA A 136 7.63 -0.69 -9.58
N GLY A 137 7.15 0.41 -10.19
CA GLY A 137 7.23 0.63 -11.63
C GLY A 137 8.68 0.77 -12.13
N HIS A 138 9.53 1.43 -11.36
CA HIS A 138 10.96 1.53 -11.68
C HIS A 138 11.65 0.15 -11.63
N LEU A 139 11.40 -0.62 -10.59
CA LEU A 139 11.92 -1.97 -10.43
C LEU A 139 11.44 -2.88 -11.58
N PHE A 140 10.17 -2.82 -11.93
CA PHE A 140 9.60 -3.56 -13.06
C PHE A 140 10.37 -3.27 -14.36
N ARG A 141 10.55 -1.99 -14.70
CA ARG A 141 11.31 -1.59 -15.90
C ARG A 141 12.74 -2.11 -15.89
N LYS A 142 13.43 -2.02 -14.74
CA LYS A 142 14.79 -2.53 -14.58
C LYS A 142 14.87 -4.04 -14.78
N LEU A 143 13.93 -4.79 -14.25
CA LEU A 143 13.87 -6.25 -14.41
C LEU A 143 13.62 -6.63 -15.89
N VAL A 144 12.70 -5.94 -16.58
CA VAL A 144 12.45 -6.15 -18.01
C VAL A 144 13.70 -5.87 -18.83
N GLN A 145 14.37 -4.73 -18.61
CA GLN A 145 15.60 -4.38 -19.30
C GLN A 145 16.71 -5.42 -19.08
N SER A 146 16.90 -5.89 -17.86
CA SER A 146 17.89 -6.93 -17.54
C SER A 146 17.60 -8.23 -18.26
N ARG A 147 16.33 -8.64 -18.36
CA ARG A 147 15.95 -9.85 -19.12
C ARG A 147 16.20 -9.71 -20.60
N VAL A 148 15.85 -8.58 -21.20
CA VAL A 148 16.10 -8.30 -22.62
C VAL A 148 17.61 -8.34 -22.91
N SER A 149 18.42 -7.72 -22.06
CA SER A 149 19.88 -7.74 -22.21
C SER A 149 20.44 -9.16 -22.14
N LEU A 150 20.00 -9.97 -21.19
CA LEU A 150 20.41 -11.37 -21.07
C LEU A 150 20.02 -12.21 -22.28
N LEU A 151 18.79 -12.04 -22.79
CA LEU A 151 18.34 -12.74 -23.99
C LEU A 151 19.16 -12.36 -25.23
N ASN A 152 19.49 -11.08 -25.37
CA ASN A 152 20.34 -10.61 -26.48
C ASN A 152 21.76 -11.20 -26.42
N ILE A 153 22.35 -11.30 -25.23
CA ILE A 153 23.66 -11.93 -25.02
C ILE A 153 23.61 -13.42 -25.38
N LEU A 154 22.55 -14.12 -24.96
CA LEU A 154 22.40 -15.56 -25.23
C LEU A 154 22.06 -15.87 -26.68
N SER A 155 21.55 -14.89 -27.44
CA SER A 155 21.20 -15.02 -28.87
C SER A 155 22.31 -14.59 -29.83
N SER A 156 23.39 -14.02 -29.29
CA SER A 156 24.58 -13.62 -30.04
C SER A 156 25.59 -14.76 -30.09
#